data_48945d41bc81588f163756f352cfd8c1
#
_entry.id   48945d41bc81588f163756f352cfd8c1
#
_cell.length_a   1.000
_cell.length_b   1.000
_cell.length_c   1.000
_cell.angle_alpha   90.00
_cell.angle_beta   90.00
_cell.angle_gamma   90.00
#
_symmetry.space_group_name_H-M   'P 1'
#
loop_
_entity.id
_entity.type
_entity.pdbx_description
1 polymer ?
#
loop_
_entity_poly.entity_id
_entity_poly.type
_entity_poly.pdbx_seq_one_letter_code
_entity_poly.pdbx_strand_id
1 'polypeptide(L)'
;MTRTHLGVPFPLRCGAFLIDYIVLVSLVVLGTLFARMLGGGARAAGNSAETAAIALAVVVALFNLGLLPGLTGLTLGKWATGLRIQRVDSGNPGIGRALLRHFVGYPLSLITLGIGFLMAGFTVHGRGLHDMIAGTVVVREGSL
;
A
#
# COMPACT_ATOMS: atom_id res chain seq x y z
N MET A 1 -5.24 30.43 -10.64
CA MET A 1 -5.47 29.30 -11.56
C MET A 1 -5.56 28.04 -10.72
N THR A 2 -6.75 27.58 -10.45
CA THR A 2 -7.01 26.29 -9.80
C THR A 2 -6.60 25.20 -10.77
N ARG A 3 -5.45 24.57 -10.54
CA ARG A 3 -5.06 23.36 -11.26
C ARG A 3 -6.07 22.29 -10.91
N THR A 4 -6.96 21.99 -11.84
CA THR A 4 -7.81 20.81 -11.77
C THR A 4 -6.87 19.61 -11.78
N HIS A 5 -6.59 19.06 -10.60
CA HIS A 5 -5.93 17.76 -10.49
C HIS A 5 -6.90 16.73 -11.09
N LEU A 6 -6.73 16.47 -12.39
CA LEU A 6 -7.41 15.36 -13.03
C LEU A 6 -7.07 14.11 -12.22
N GLY A 7 -8.08 13.52 -11.62
CA GLY A 7 -7.90 12.35 -10.76
C GLY A 7 -7.12 11.27 -11.51
N VAL A 8 -6.19 10.62 -10.82
CA VAL A 8 -5.42 9.51 -11.40
C VAL A 8 -6.39 8.41 -11.82
N PRO A 9 -6.27 7.87 -13.06
CA PRO A 9 -7.12 6.81 -13.54
C PRO A 9 -7.17 5.63 -12.55
N PHE A 10 -8.38 5.17 -12.26
CA PHE A 10 -8.61 4.08 -11.31
C PHE A 10 -7.78 2.82 -11.60
N PRO A 11 -7.62 2.35 -12.87
CA PRO A 11 -6.78 1.17 -13.17
C PRO A 11 -5.32 1.30 -12.75
N LEU A 12 -4.72 2.50 -12.85
CA LEU A 12 -3.34 2.72 -12.40
C LEU A 12 -3.22 2.60 -10.88
N ARG A 13 -4.23 3.02 -10.13
CA ARG A 13 -4.28 2.87 -8.68
C ARG A 13 -4.40 1.39 -8.28
N CYS A 14 -5.24 0.63 -9.00
CA CYS A 14 -5.36 -0.81 -8.81
C CYS A 14 -4.05 -1.52 -9.14
N GLY A 15 -3.38 -1.13 -10.22
CA GLY A 15 -2.07 -1.66 -10.60
C GLY A 15 -1.01 -1.42 -9.52
N ALA A 16 -0.91 -0.20 -9.01
CA ALA A 16 0.00 0.13 -7.91
C ALA A 16 -0.28 -0.70 -6.65
N PHE A 17 -1.55 -0.82 -6.28
CA PHE A 17 -1.99 -1.64 -5.15
C PHE A 17 -1.60 -3.11 -5.33
N LEU A 18 -1.90 -3.68 -6.51
CA LEU A 18 -1.57 -5.08 -6.81
C LEU A 18 -0.06 -5.32 -6.73
N ILE A 19 0.77 -4.43 -7.26
CA ILE A 19 2.23 -4.56 -7.18
C ILE A 19 2.69 -4.59 -5.72
N ASP A 20 2.21 -3.66 -4.88
CA ASP A 20 2.56 -3.61 -3.46
C ASP A 20 2.21 -4.93 -2.75
N TYR A 21 1.01 -5.46 -2.97
CA TYR A 21 0.55 -6.68 -2.30
C TYR A 21 1.14 -7.96 -2.90
N ILE A 22 1.36 -8.04 -4.21
CA ILE A 22 2.05 -9.17 -4.84
C ILE A 22 3.47 -9.29 -4.29
N VAL A 23 4.20 -8.18 -4.14
CA VAL A 23 5.55 -8.18 -3.56
C VAL A 23 5.52 -8.70 -2.12
N LEU A 24 4.59 -8.22 -1.29
CA LEU A 24 4.47 -8.66 0.11
C LEU A 24 4.07 -10.14 0.23
N VAL A 25 3.07 -10.56 -0.53
CA VAL A 25 2.62 -11.98 -0.53
C VAL A 25 3.73 -12.89 -1.03
N SER A 26 4.44 -12.51 -2.10
CA SER A 26 5.58 -13.29 -2.60
C SER A 26 6.68 -13.40 -1.57
N LEU A 27 6.99 -12.33 -0.84
CA LEU A 27 7.98 -12.35 0.24
C LEU A 27 7.59 -13.32 1.36
N VAL A 28 6.32 -13.30 1.79
CA VAL A 28 5.81 -14.22 2.81
C VAL A 28 5.87 -15.66 2.31
N VAL A 29 5.30 -15.93 1.14
CA VAL A 29 5.20 -17.30 0.58
C VAL A 29 6.57 -17.88 0.30
N LEU A 30 7.42 -17.17 -0.44
CA LEU A 30 8.77 -17.67 -0.78
C LEU A 30 9.66 -17.75 0.45
N GLY A 31 9.56 -16.80 1.36
CA GLY A 31 10.32 -16.79 2.61
C GLY A 31 9.95 -17.98 3.50
N THR A 32 8.65 -18.27 3.66
CA THR A 32 8.20 -19.41 4.46
C THR A 32 8.51 -20.73 3.79
N LEU A 33 8.36 -20.85 2.47
CA LEU A 33 8.75 -22.06 1.73
C LEU A 33 10.26 -22.34 1.87
N PHE A 34 11.07 -21.33 1.70
CA PHE A 34 12.52 -21.45 1.83
C PHE A 34 12.93 -21.83 3.26
N ALA A 35 12.32 -21.21 4.26
CA ALA A 35 12.55 -21.53 5.66
C ALA A 35 12.19 -22.99 5.99
N ARG A 36 11.09 -23.51 5.43
CA ARG A 36 10.68 -24.91 5.58
C ARG A 36 11.63 -25.89 4.90
N MET A 37 12.14 -25.53 3.72
CA MET A 37 13.13 -26.36 3.02
C MET A 37 14.42 -26.50 3.85
N LEU A 38 14.89 -25.42 4.49
CA LEU A 38 16.07 -25.45 5.36
C LEU A 38 15.80 -26.14 6.70
N GLY A 39 14.58 -26.00 7.23
CA GLY A 39 14.22 -26.42 8.59
C GLY A 39 13.63 -27.83 8.72
N GLY A 40 13.62 -28.68 7.67
CA GLY A 40 13.13 -30.06 7.74
C GLY A 40 11.76 -30.33 7.10
N GLY A 41 11.32 -29.46 6.17
CA GLY A 41 10.12 -29.66 5.36
C GLY A 41 8.81 -29.30 6.06
N ALA A 42 7.68 -29.88 5.56
CA ALA A 42 6.34 -29.54 6.02
C ALA A 42 6.04 -29.79 7.51
N ARG A 43 6.81 -30.67 8.15
CA ARG A 43 6.67 -30.97 9.59
C ARG A 43 7.33 -29.93 10.50
N ALA A 44 8.10 -29.02 9.92
CA ALA A 44 8.81 -27.96 10.65
C ALA A 44 8.02 -26.63 10.68
N ALA A 45 6.69 -26.67 10.50
CA ALA A 45 5.84 -25.49 10.60
C ALA A 45 6.02 -24.84 11.99
N GLY A 46 6.19 -23.51 12.00
CA GLY A 46 6.40 -22.76 13.24
C GLY A 46 7.84 -22.79 13.78
N ASN A 47 8.81 -23.27 13.00
CA ASN A 47 10.21 -23.23 13.41
C ASN A 47 10.76 -21.79 13.46
N SER A 48 11.93 -21.62 14.06
CA SER A 48 12.56 -20.30 14.20
C SER A 48 12.84 -19.60 12.86
N ALA A 49 13.16 -20.37 11.80
CA ALA A 49 13.42 -19.84 10.47
C ALA A 49 12.13 -19.32 9.82
N GLU A 50 11.02 -20.04 9.94
CA GLU A 50 9.71 -19.60 9.46
C GLU A 50 9.23 -18.34 10.21
N THR A 51 9.38 -18.33 11.53
CA THR A 51 9.06 -17.15 12.35
C THR A 51 9.90 -15.95 11.97
N ALA A 52 11.20 -16.13 11.71
CA ALA A 52 12.06 -15.05 11.24
C ALA A 52 11.67 -14.54 9.85
N ALA A 53 11.27 -15.43 8.93
CA ALA A 53 10.81 -15.04 7.60
C ALA A 53 9.52 -14.21 7.67
N ILE A 54 8.57 -14.60 8.51
CA ILE A 54 7.33 -13.84 8.72
C ILE A 54 7.64 -12.48 9.38
N ALA A 55 8.50 -12.46 10.40
CA ALA A 55 8.91 -11.21 11.06
C ALA A 55 9.56 -10.24 10.06
N LEU A 56 10.45 -10.74 9.19
CA LEU A 56 11.04 -9.93 8.12
C LEU A 56 9.98 -9.37 7.16
N ALA A 57 9.01 -10.19 6.75
CA ALA A 57 7.93 -9.74 5.89
C ALA A 57 7.08 -8.64 6.54
N VAL A 58 6.81 -8.75 7.84
CA VAL A 58 6.12 -7.71 8.61
C VAL A 58 6.92 -6.41 8.64
N VAL A 59 8.24 -6.49 8.88
CA VAL A 59 9.13 -5.31 8.87
C VAL A 59 9.12 -4.65 7.50
N VAL A 60 9.23 -5.43 6.42
CA VAL A 60 9.18 -4.91 5.04
C VAL A 60 7.82 -4.28 4.74
N ALA A 61 6.72 -4.89 5.21
CA ALA A 61 5.38 -4.33 5.06
C ALA A 61 5.24 -2.98 5.76
N LEU A 62 5.68 -2.88 7.01
CA LEU A 62 5.66 -1.62 7.78
C LEU A 62 6.52 -0.54 7.10
N PHE A 63 7.67 -0.93 6.57
CA PHE A 63 8.54 -0.01 5.83
C PHE A 63 7.89 0.46 4.53
N ASN A 64 7.42 -0.46 3.69
CA ASN A 64 6.85 -0.14 2.36
C ASN A 64 5.48 0.56 2.45
N LEU A 65 4.64 0.20 3.42
CA LEU A 65 3.26 0.73 3.52
C LEU A 65 3.12 1.87 4.54
N GLY A 66 4.09 2.02 5.44
CA GLY A 66 4.05 3.03 6.50
C GLY A 66 5.14 4.07 6.39
N LEU A 67 6.39 3.66 6.61
CA LEU A 67 7.52 4.58 6.71
C LEU A 67 7.82 5.26 5.36
N LEU A 68 8.00 4.46 4.31
CA LEU A 68 8.35 4.96 2.99
C LEU A 68 7.30 5.95 2.44
N PRO A 69 5.99 5.62 2.38
CA PRO A 69 4.99 6.56 1.90
C PRO A 69 4.75 7.73 2.88
N GLY A 70 5.02 7.55 4.16
CA GLY A 70 4.95 8.62 5.13
C GLY A 70 5.98 9.71 4.90
N LEU A 71 7.19 9.34 4.52
CA LEU A 71 8.31 10.27 4.28
C LEU A 71 8.34 10.78 2.84
N THR A 72 8.07 9.93 1.87
CA THR A 72 8.26 10.23 0.43
C THR A 72 6.95 10.35 -0.37
N GLY A 73 5.85 9.85 0.17
CA GLY A 73 4.60 9.69 -0.57
C GLY A 73 4.59 8.51 -1.55
N LEU A 74 5.62 7.67 -1.54
CA LEU A 74 5.80 6.56 -2.48
C LEU A 74 5.67 5.22 -1.76
N THR A 75 5.05 4.24 -2.42
CA THR A 75 5.22 2.81 -2.16
C THR A 75 5.92 2.20 -3.36
N LEU A 76 6.39 0.96 -3.27
CA LEU A 76 7.00 0.26 -4.41
C LEU A 76 6.07 0.23 -5.62
N GLY A 77 4.78 -0.10 -5.40
CA GLY A 77 3.80 -0.14 -6.46
C GLY A 77 3.49 1.24 -7.06
N LYS A 78 3.45 2.28 -6.23
CA LYS A 78 3.23 3.64 -6.71
C LYS A 78 4.43 4.20 -7.45
N TRP A 79 5.62 3.92 -6.96
CA TRP A 79 6.86 4.26 -7.67
C TRP A 79 6.89 3.62 -9.07
N ALA A 80 6.57 2.32 -9.17
CA ALA A 80 6.55 1.60 -10.44
C ALA A 80 5.48 2.12 -11.43
N THR A 81 4.39 2.72 -10.92
CA THR A 81 3.29 3.25 -11.74
C THR A 81 3.34 4.77 -11.93
N GLY A 82 4.38 5.44 -11.42
CA GLY A 82 4.52 6.90 -11.49
C GLY A 82 3.46 7.65 -10.68
N LEU A 83 2.99 7.06 -9.59
CA LEU A 83 2.02 7.64 -8.67
C LEU A 83 2.66 8.05 -7.35
N ARG A 84 2.09 9.06 -6.70
CA ARG A 84 2.53 9.55 -5.39
C ARG A 84 1.33 9.83 -4.48
N ILE A 85 1.48 9.52 -3.20
CA ILE A 85 0.53 9.94 -2.15
C ILE A 85 0.95 11.31 -1.65
N GLN A 86 0.00 12.23 -1.57
CA GLN A 86 0.20 13.55 -0.98
C GLN A 86 -0.91 13.82 0.04
N ARG A 87 -0.66 14.78 0.93
CA ARG A 87 -1.73 15.41 1.69
C ARG A 87 -2.58 16.27 0.77
N VAL A 88 -3.81 16.52 1.17
CA VAL A 88 -4.72 17.42 0.42
C VAL A 88 -4.13 18.82 0.26
N ASP A 89 -3.30 19.26 1.20
CA ASP A 89 -2.57 20.55 1.19
C ASP A 89 -1.17 20.47 0.53
N SER A 90 -0.92 19.46 -0.31
CA SER A 90 0.29 19.29 -1.13
C SER A 90 1.58 18.94 -0.38
N GLY A 91 1.50 18.50 0.87
CA GLY A 91 2.65 18.02 1.65
C GLY A 91 2.82 16.50 1.58
N ASN A 92 3.94 15.98 2.11
CA ASN A 92 4.10 14.57 2.36
C ASN A 92 3.06 14.09 3.39
N PRO A 93 2.52 12.86 3.24
CA PRO A 93 1.42 12.41 4.08
C PRO A 93 1.79 12.29 5.56
N GLY A 94 3.05 11.95 5.86
CA GLY A 94 3.49 11.60 7.21
C GLY A 94 3.21 10.13 7.54
N ILE A 95 4.03 9.56 8.43
CA ILE A 95 3.98 8.12 8.78
C ILE A 95 2.61 7.73 9.36
N GLY A 96 2.06 8.55 10.25
CA GLY A 96 0.76 8.27 10.89
C GLY A 96 -0.38 8.16 9.88
N ARG A 97 -0.45 9.05 8.89
CA ARG A 97 -1.47 9.01 7.84
C ARG A 97 -1.27 7.84 6.87
N ALA A 98 -0.01 7.51 6.56
CA ALA A 98 0.31 6.36 5.74
C ALA A 98 -0.11 5.05 6.42
N LEU A 99 0.19 4.89 7.71
CA LEU A 99 -0.26 3.75 8.51
C LEU A 99 -1.79 3.69 8.62
N LEU A 100 -2.43 4.81 8.95
CA LEU A 100 -3.89 4.90 9.02
C LEU A 100 -4.55 4.48 7.68
N ARG A 101 -3.99 4.95 6.56
CA ARG A 101 -4.47 4.60 5.23
C ARG A 101 -4.41 3.11 4.95
N HIS A 102 -3.28 2.46 5.26
CA HIS A 102 -3.06 1.05 4.91
C HIS A 102 -3.66 0.10 5.93
N PHE A 103 -3.55 0.38 7.22
CA PHE A 103 -3.96 -0.55 8.28
C PHE A 103 -5.41 -0.35 8.76
N VAL A 104 -6.00 0.80 8.53
CA VAL A 104 -7.41 1.08 8.85
C VAL A 104 -8.22 1.30 7.59
N GLY A 105 -7.76 2.17 6.70
CA GLY A 105 -8.51 2.57 5.52
C GLY A 105 -8.72 1.44 4.52
N TYR A 106 -7.72 0.61 4.25
CA TYR A 106 -7.86 -0.50 3.31
C TYR A 106 -8.74 -1.65 3.85
N PRO A 107 -8.56 -2.13 5.08
CA PRO A 107 -9.49 -3.10 5.65
C PRO A 107 -10.92 -2.60 5.65
N LEU A 108 -11.16 -1.34 6.03
CA LEU A 108 -12.49 -0.76 6.02
C LEU A 108 -13.07 -0.67 4.60
N SER A 109 -12.26 -0.29 3.61
CA SER A 109 -12.66 -0.27 2.20
C SER A 109 -13.00 -1.67 1.68
N LEU A 110 -12.34 -2.71 2.19
CA LEU A 110 -12.62 -4.11 1.86
C LEU A 110 -13.91 -4.60 2.53
N ILE A 111 -14.11 -4.29 3.81
CA ILE A 111 -15.32 -4.66 4.57
C ILE A 111 -16.58 -4.08 3.92
N THR A 112 -16.50 -2.90 3.34
CA THR A 112 -17.59 -2.29 2.55
C THR A 112 -17.73 -2.92 1.15
N LEU A 113 -17.36 -4.19 0.97
CA LEU A 113 -17.42 -4.96 -0.29
C LEU A 113 -16.65 -4.30 -1.44
N GLY A 114 -15.57 -3.59 -1.14
CA GLY A 114 -14.77 -2.88 -2.13
C GLY A 114 -15.35 -1.54 -2.59
N ILE A 115 -16.51 -1.14 -2.12
CA ILE A 115 -17.14 0.15 -2.46
C ILE A 115 -16.19 1.30 -2.10
N GLY A 116 -15.47 1.19 -0.99
CA GLY A 116 -14.48 2.17 -0.56
C GLY A 116 -13.34 2.39 -1.57
N PHE A 117 -12.97 1.35 -2.33
CA PHE A 117 -12.01 1.47 -3.44
C PHE A 117 -12.66 2.04 -4.69
N LEU A 118 -13.87 1.58 -5.03
CA LEU A 118 -14.62 2.06 -6.20
C LEU A 118 -14.95 3.55 -6.11
N MET A 119 -15.14 4.08 -4.91
CA MET A 119 -15.34 5.53 -4.70
C MET A 119 -14.24 6.38 -5.35
N ALA A 120 -13.01 5.89 -5.44
CA ALA A 120 -11.92 6.60 -6.11
C ALA A 120 -12.18 6.83 -7.61
N GLY A 121 -13.00 5.98 -8.25
CA GLY A 121 -13.40 6.15 -9.65
C GLY A 121 -14.55 7.15 -9.86
N PHE A 122 -15.33 7.43 -8.82
CA PHE A 122 -16.55 8.24 -8.92
C PHE A 122 -16.47 9.58 -8.18
N THR A 123 -15.48 9.77 -7.29
CA THR A 123 -15.30 11.04 -6.58
C THR A 123 -14.60 12.08 -7.47
N VAL A 124 -14.99 13.33 -7.34
CA VAL A 124 -14.46 14.47 -8.14
C VAL A 124 -12.92 14.58 -8.05
N HIS A 125 -12.36 14.24 -6.91
CA HIS A 125 -10.92 14.28 -6.67
C HIS A 125 -10.23 12.92 -6.79
N GLY A 126 -10.95 11.87 -7.26
CA GLY A 126 -10.42 10.53 -7.38
C GLY A 126 -9.99 9.91 -6.03
N ARG A 127 -10.65 10.25 -4.92
CA ARG A 127 -10.32 9.77 -3.57
C ARG A 127 -11.17 8.58 -3.19
N GLY A 128 -10.51 7.47 -2.81
CA GLY A 128 -11.20 6.35 -2.18
C GLY A 128 -11.48 6.61 -0.69
N LEU A 129 -12.25 5.72 -0.06
CA LEU A 129 -12.57 5.83 1.37
C LEU A 129 -11.30 5.89 2.23
N HIS A 130 -10.31 5.06 1.94
CA HIS A 130 -9.00 5.03 2.61
C HIS A 130 -8.23 6.37 2.46
N ASP A 131 -8.37 7.04 1.31
CA ASP A 131 -7.79 8.37 1.09
C ASP A 131 -8.49 9.44 1.92
N MET A 132 -9.81 9.34 2.02
CA MET A 132 -10.63 10.29 2.79
C MET A 132 -10.35 10.18 4.29
N ILE A 133 -10.27 8.96 4.81
CA ILE A 133 -9.95 8.70 6.23
C ILE A 133 -8.57 9.24 6.59
N ALA A 134 -7.57 9.03 5.72
CA ALA A 134 -6.20 9.47 5.97
C ALA A 134 -5.95 10.95 5.60
N GLY A 135 -6.90 11.64 4.97
CA GLY A 135 -6.73 13.02 4.50
C GLY A 135 -5.65 13.13 3.41
N THR A 136 -5.60 12.14 2.53
CA THR A 136 -4.62 12.03 1.44
C THR A 136 -5.27 12.04 0.06
N VAL A 137 -4.47 12.21 -0.96
CA VAL A 137 -4.83 12.10 -2.38
C VAL A 137 -3.69 11.42 -3.13
N VAL A 138 -4.02 10.66 -4.17
CA VAL A 138 -3.02 10.09 -5.07
C VAL A 138 -2.93 10.97 -6.30
N VAL A 139 -1.71 11.38 -6.63
CA VAL A 139 -1.40 12.21 -7.80
C VAL A 139 -0.41 11.48 -8.71
N ARG A 140 -0.31 11.94 -9.96
CA ARG A 140 0.73 11.44 -10.88
C ARG A 140 2.03 12.19 -10.62
N GLU A 141 3.14 11.47 -10.54
CA GLU A 141 4.46 12.07 -10.42
C GLU A 141 4.78 12.83 -11.73
N GLY A 142 5.20 14.10 -11.62
CA GLY A 142 5.46 14.94 -12.81
C GLY A 142 4.30 15.87 -13.23
N SER A 143 3.16 15.85 -12.54
CA SER A 143 2.07 16.82 -12.74
C SER A 143 2.17 18.05 -11.80
N LEU A 144 3.37 18.29 -11.27
CA LEU A 144 3.68 19.44 -10.40
C LEU A 144 4.08 20.66 -11.22
#